data_5b61976245213a1937c7f61de3274c54
#
_entry.id   5b61976245213a1937c7f61de3274c54
#
_cell.length_a   1.000
_cell.length_b   1.000
_cell.length_c   1.000
_cell.angle_alpha   90.00
_cell.angle_beta   90.00
_cell.angle_gamma   90.00
#
_symmetry.space_group_name_H-M   'P 1'
#
loop_
_entity.id
_entity.type
_entity.pdbx_description
1 polymer ?
#
loop_
_entity_poly.entity_id
_entity_poly.type
_entity_poly.pdbx_seq_one_letter_code
_entity_poly.pdbx_strand_id
1 'polypeptide(L)'
;MKNKFNSKHNYKNANPNNSKMKGYDFMKKTNKFAAFALAACMMAPMTMATTASFTASAAGTPVTSGSIKIDSSVANHKYTAYQIFDADLTEESGNITFANVKWGSAIDTTKTDALYTELATYLNTLNGKSITLSSASEVAEAIKAVQGSLGGATKREALDDIADIFAKCISASATGVNLAYDDANSNYSGTIDDPGYYLVIDTKDSGVTSPTQDNAYSRYMLLVAGDSSIAPKASYPTVEKKVKENVKAITGKATYETSTTEKWNDVADYNIGDVVPFKLYGTMPDTLDDYEHYYYQFSDSLGEQFAVPENIKVYIDGKEIAPASGVCEVSTAVAIPGTRGPELMVKFNDIKSIDIDKDTAGIQSITKDSIVTIEYTAVLNSNAEIGLPGQENKVKLEYSNNPNATGDGTTKPGDTGETPEDKVIVFTYELDTTKVDGIDNTKKLENAEFKLYRMNGSTKEYVKVDTDSKVAGWTDTAADATTLISDTNGLFKVIGLDDGTYYLEETKAPSGYNKLTNAVEVVITATTVNNQSWNSTPADALTKLNVTAGGNAGTGDVATGIASINIANNKGSTLPSTGGIGTTIFYVLGGTLVVGSGIALVTKKRLGKNED
;
A
#
# COMPACT_ATOMS: atom_id res chain seq x y z
N MET A 1 -2.71 -29.28 51.53
CA MET A 1 -2.69 -30.65 51.00
C MET A 1 -2.43 -30.59 49.50
N LYS A 2 -1.29 -30.95 49.13
CA LYS A 2 -0.71 -31.71 48.04
C LYS A 2 -1.75 -32.40 47.13
N ASN A 3 -1.72 -32.19 45.78
CA ASN A 3 -1.04 -33.11 44.85
C ASN A 3 -0.96 -32.58 43.44
N LYS A 4 0.20 -32.85 42.84
CA LYS A 4 0.61 -32.78 41.45
C LYS A 4 -0.18 -33.77 40.58
N PHE A 5 -0.34 -33.47 39.30
CA PHE A 5 -0.07 -34.45 38.22
C PHE A 5 0.37 -33.76 36.92
N ASN A 6 1.53 -34.20 36.44
CA ASN A 6 2.11 -34.02 35.10
C ASN A 6 1.40 -34.92 34.10
N SER A 7 1.19 -34.49 32.88
CA SER A 7 1.35 -35.38 31.73
C SER A 7 1.74 -34.62 30.46
N LYS A 8 2.89 -34.99 29.94
CA LYS A 8 3.43 -34.66 28.60
C LYS A 8 2.60 -35.42 27.56
N HIS A 9 2.23 -34.76 26.47
CA HIS A 9 2.07 -35.48 25.19
C HIS A 9 2.63 -34.66 24.04
N ASN A 10 3.65 -35.23 23.41
CA ASN A 10 4.19 -34.86 22.12
C ASN A 10 3.21 -35.21 21.02
N TYR A 11 2.96 -34.29 20.09
CA TYR A 11 2.65 -34.66 18.71
C TYR A 11 3.46 -33.83 17.73
N LYS A 12 4.37 -34.52 17.04
CA LYS A 12 4.98 -34.09 15.78
C LYS A 12 3.89 -34.19 14.71
N ASN A 13 3.68 -33.12 13.96
CA ASN A 13 3.29 -33.25 12.55
C ASN A 13 3.92 -32.08 11.78
N ALA A 14 4.84 -32.44 10.90
CA ALA A 14 5.44 -31.57 9.92
C ALA A 14 4.44 -31.35 8.77
N ASN A 15 4.23 -30.11 8.38
CA ASN A 15 3.56 -29.76 7.14
C ASN A 15 4.56 -29.02 6.24
N PRO A 16 4.88 -29.55 5.05
CA PRO A 16 5.85 -28.95 4.14
C PRO A 16 5.13 -28.03 3.14
N ASN A 17 4.92 -26.76 3.47
CA ASN A 17 4.66 -25.72 2.48
C ASN A 17 4.74 -24.35 3.17
N ASN A 18 5.96 -23.86 3.32
CA ASN A 18 6.20 -22.47 3.72
C ASN A 18 7.56 -22.02 3.18
N SER A 19 7.65 -21.84 1.87
CA SER A 19 8.88 -21.43 1.20
C SER A 19 8.84 -19.99 0.62
N LYS A 20 7.83 -19.18 0.99
CA LYS A 20 7.71 -17.79 0.49
C LYS A 20 7.73 -16.69 1.56
N MET A 21 7.77 -17.01 2.84
CA MET A 21 7.82 -16.01 3.92
C MET A 21 9.22 -15.77 4.52
N LYS A 22 10.29 -16.26 3.91
CA LYS A 22 11.65 -16.10 4.43
C LYS A 22 12.43 -14.90 3.87
N GLY A 23 11.92 -14.22 2.85
CA GLY A 23 12.61 -13.08 2.24
C GLY A 23 12.61 -11.81 3.13
N TYR A 24 11.46 -11.47 3.69
CA TYR A 24 11.29 -10.21 4.43
C TYR A 24 11.98 -10.19 5.81
N ASP A 25 11.96 -11.32 6.51
CA ASP A 25 12.67 -11.43 7.82
C ASP A 25 14.19 -11.62 7.66
N PHE A 26 14.65 -12.06 6.49
CA PHE A 26 16.07 -12.23 6.25
C PHE A 26 16.76 -10.87 5.97
N MET A 27 16.13 -9.96 5.24
CA MET A 27 16.67 -8.61 5.00
C MET A 27 16.75 -7.77 6.28
N LYS A 28 15.74 -7.83 7.17
CA LYS A 28 15.84 -7.15 8.49
C LYS A 28 16.92 -7.72 9.42
N LYS A 29 17.31 -8.98 9.25
CA LYS A 29 18.40 -9.58 10.02
C LYS A 29 19.77 -9.37 9.40
N THR A 30 19.87 -9.31 8.07
CA THR A 30 21.14 -9.07 7.38
C THR A 30 21.63 -7.64 7.51
N ASN A 31 20.74 -6.64 7.57
CA ASN A 31 21.13 -5.24 7.80
C ASN A 31 21.77 -5.00 9.18
N LYS A 32 21.47 -5.84 10.19
CA LYS A 32 22.19 -5.79 11.48
C LYS A 32 23.58 -6.48 11.43
N PHE A 33 23.79 -7.42 10.50
CA PHE A 33 25.08 -8.09 10.35
C PHE A 33 26.02 -7.36 9.36
N ALA A 34 25.46 -6.69 8.33
CA ALA A 34 26.28 -5.89 7.40
C ALA A 34 26.95 -4.69 8.08
N ALA A 35 26.31 -4.07 9.08
CA ALA A 35 26.92 -3.02 9.89
C ALA A 35 28.13 -3.48 10.71
N PHE A 36 28.27 -4.78 10.98
CA PHE A 36 29.42 -5.35 11.69
C PHE A 36 30.60 -5.72 10.77
N ALA A 37 30.32 -6.13 9.53
CA ALA A 37 31.36 -6.51 8.56
C ALA A 37 32.11 -5.28 8.01
N LEU A 38 31.43 -4.12 7.87
CA LEU A 38 32.06 -2.88 7.41
C LEU A 38 33.08 -2.32 8.42
N ALA A 39 32.86 -2.54 9.72
CA ALA A 39 33.81 -2.17 10.76
C ALA A 39 35.07 -3.05 10.75
N ALA A 40 35.00 -4.29 10.22
CA ALA A 40 36.13 -5.21 10.21
C ALA A 40 37.07 -4.98 9.02
N CYS A 41 36.56 -4.63 7.84
CA CYS A 41 37.43 -4.34 6.68
C CYS A 41 38.13 -2.98 6.75
N MET A 42 37.58 -2.00 7.51
CA MET A 42 38.23 -0.72 7.75
C MET A 42 39.16 -0.73 8.97
N MET A 43 39.28 -1.84 9.69
CA MET A 43 40.13 -1.98 10.87
C MET A 43 41.50 -2.63 10.60
N ALA A 44 41.92 -2.76 9.35
CA ALA A 44 43.36 -2.96 9.13
C ALA A 44 44.09 -1.67 9.58
N PRO A 45 44.84 -1.67 10.63
CA PRO A 45 45.53 -0.46 11.08
C PRO A 45 46.53 -0.07 10.00
N MET A 46 46.25 1.07 9.31
CA MET A 46 47.26 1.70 8.48
C MET A 46 48.46 2.08 9.41
N THR A 47 49.57 1.37 9.35
CA THR A 47 50.80 1.82 9.99
C THR A 47 51.65 2.54 8.95
N MET A 48 51.82 3.84 9.11
CA MET A 48 52.74 4.61 8.27
C MET A 48 54.06 4.77 9.00
N ALA A 49 55.14 4.52 8.27
CA ALA A 49 56.46 4.85 8.74
C ALA A 49 56.74 6.34 8.45
N THR A 50 57.02 7.13 9.49
CA THR A 50 57.58 8.47 9.34
C THR A 50 58.95 8.37 8.68
N THR A 51 59.35 9.35 7.89
CA THR A 51 60.66 9.48 7.22
C THR A 51 61.82 9.57 8.26
N ALA A 52 62.09 8.48 8.92
CA ALA A 52 63.34 8.31 9.65
C ALA A 52 64.08 7.13 9.04
N SER A 53 65.36 7.32 8.78
CA SER A 53 66.31 6.40 8.15
C SER A 53 66.03 4.93 8.46
N PHE A 54 65.77 4.16 7.41
CA PHE A 54 65.50 2.74 7.46
C PHE A 54 66.67 1.97 8.04
N THR A 55 66.51 1.45 9.26
CA THR A 55 67.15 0.21 9.63
C THR A 55 66.14 -0.89 9.30
N ALA A 56 66.53 -1.84 8.44
CA ALA A 56 65.76 -2.99 8.06
C ALA A 56 65.25 -3.72 9.30
N SER A 57 63.95 -3.68 9.56
CA SER A 57 63.28 -4.46 10.56
C SER A 57 62.19 -5.28 9.90
N ALA A 58 62.22 -6.56 10.16
CA ALA A 58 61.29 -7.65 9.89
C ALA A 58 60.36 -7.46 8.67
N ALA A 59 60.66 -8.21 7.67
CA ALA A 59 59.99 -8.19 6.37
C ALA A 59 58.55 -8.70 6.48
N GLY A 60 57.57 -7.79 6.50
CA GLY A 60 56.23 -8.12 6.06
C GLY A 60 56.28 -8.62 4.61
N THR A 61 55.33 -9.44 4.20
CA THR A 61 55.24 -9.90 2.83
C THR A 61 54.78 -8.73 1.93
N PRO A 62 55.52 -8.40 0.85
CA PRO A 62 55.05 -7.37 -0.08
C PRO A 62 53.71 -7.76 -0.71
N VAL A 63 52.76 -6.84 -0.73
CA VAL A 63 51.47 -6.99 -1.46
C VAL A 63 51.69 -6.42 -2.85
N THR A 64 51.71 -7.28 -3.88
CA THR A 64 51.96 -6.88 -5.26
C THR A 64 50.70 -6.91 -6.16
N SER A 65 49.63 -7.50 -5.66
CA SER A 65 48.32 -7.56 -6.33
C SER A 65 47.27 -7.90 -5.30
N GLY A 66 46.00 -7.76 -5.69
CA GLY A 66 44.87 -8.13 -4.84
C GLY A 66 43.58 -8.19 -5.62
N SER A 67 42.48 -8.35 -4.90
CA SER A 67 41.15 -8.32 -5.47
C SER A 67 40.24 -7.38 -4.69
N ILE A 68 39.35 -6.70 -5.40
CA ILE A 68 38.25 -5.95 -4.79
C ILE A 68 36.97 -6.73 -5.07
N LYS A 69 36.22 -6.97 -4.01
CA LYS A 69 34.93 -7.63 -4.07
C LYS A 69 33.85 -6.73 -3.45
N ILE A 70 32.73 -6.57 -4.16
CA ILE A 70 31.54 -5.91 -3.64
C ILE A 70 30.45 -6.96 -3.44
N ASP A 71 30.06 -7.20 -2.19
CA ASP A 71 29.01 -8.16 -1.83
C ASP A 71 27.63 -7.53 -2.06
N SER A 72 27.16 -7.59 -3.31
CA SER A 72 25.85 -7.09 -3.75
C SER A 72 25.18 -8.10 -4.66
N SER A 73 23.95 -8.47 -4.30
CA SER A 73 23.11 -9.35 -5.13
C SER A 73 22.31 -8.58 -6.20
N VAL A 74 22.41 -7.24 -6.23
CA VAL A 74 21.69 -6.40 -7.18
C VAL A 74 22.56 -6.21 -8.41
N ALA A 75 22.13 -6.76 -9.55
CA ALA A 75 22.74 -6.51 -10.84
C ALA A 75 22.47 -5.07 -11.32
N ASN A 76 23.03 -4.67 -12.46
CA ASN A 76 22.82 -3.36 -13.11
C ASN A 76 23.57 -2.17 -12.46
N HIS A 77 24.49 -2.44 -11.53
CA HIS A 77 25.45 -1.48 -11.05
C HIS A 77 26.75 -1.55 -11.86
N LYS A 78 27.44 -0.44 -11.96
CA LYS A 78 28.79 -0.37 -12.50
C LYS A 78 29.72 0.15 -11.41
N TYR A 79 30.44 -0.75 -10.76
CA TYR A 79 31.48 -0.40 -9.80
C TYR A 79 32.81 -0.22 -10.52
N THR A 80 33.43 0.95 -10.30
CA THR A 80 34.75 1.26 -10.86
C THR A 80 35.67 1.72 -9.71
N ALA A 81 36.80 1.05 -9.55
CA ALA A 81 37.79 1.37 -8.54
C ALA A 81 38.89 2.27 -9.11
N TYR A 82 39.13 3.42 -8.48
CA TYR A 82 40.11 4.42 -8.87
C TYR A 82 41.21 4.53 -7.83
N GLN A 83 42.47 4.37 -8.24
CA GLN A 83 43.60 4.46 -7.30
C GLN A 83 43.82 5.92 -6.84
N ILE A 84 43.65 6.15 -5.54
CA ILE A 84 43.83 7.46 -4.89
C ILE A 84 45.26 7.63 -4.41
N PHE A 85 45.80 6.61 -3.77
CA PHE A 85 47.22 6.55 -3.37
C PHE A 85 47.90 5.34 -3.97
N ASP A 86 49.04 5.56 -4.57
CA ASP A 86 50.06 4.59 -4.90
C ASP A 86 51.04 4.49 -3.70
N ALA A 87 51.39 3.28 -3.27
CA ALA A 87 52.26 3.05 -2.15
C ALA A 87 52.88 1.67 -2.17
N ASP A 88 54.05 1.52 -1.55
CA ASP A 88 54.60 0.22 -1.26
C ASP A 88 53.82 -0.41 -0.09
N LEU A 89 53.14 -1.53 -0.33
CA LEU A 89 52.32 -2.23 0.66
C LEU A 89 53.07 -3.47 1.19
N THR A 90 53.05 -3.64 2.51
CA THR A 90 53.50 -4.87 3.16
C THR A 90 52.45 -5.35 4.13
N GLU A 91 52.26 -6.67 4.20
CA GLU A 91 51.34 -7.32 5.12
C GLU A 91 52.12 -8.08 6.20
N GLU A 92 51.75 -7.85 7.45
CA GLU A 92 52.23 -8.60 8.58
C GLU A 92 51.06 -8.91 9.54
N SER A 93 50.80 -10.21 9.71
CA SER A 93 49.73 -10.69 10.61
C SER A 93 48.35 -10.06 10.36
N GLY A 94 47.97 -9.87 9.08
CA GLY A 94 46.70 -9.26 8.68
C GLY A 94 46.67 -7.73 8.76
N ASN A 95 47.81 -7.08 9.06
CA ASN A 95 47.94 -5.62 9.06
C ASN A 95 48.68 -5.19 7.79
N ILE A 96 48.07 -4.26 7.04
CA ILE A 96 48.68 -3.65 5.85
C ILE A 96 49.37 -2.35 6.25
N THR A 97 50.64 -2.22 5.90
CA THR A 97 51.46 -1.03 6.10
C THR A 97 51.77 -0.36 4.77
N PHE A 98 51.56 0.94 4.70
CA PHE A 98 51.87 1.79 3.57
C PHE A 98 53.18 2.52 3.76
N ALA A 99 54.04 2.46 2.75
CA ALA A 99 55.27 3.25 2.68
C ALA A 99 55.37 3.96 1.34
N ASN A 100 56.14 5.03 1.24
CA ASN A 100 56.39 5.80 0.02
C ASN A 100 55.08 6.32 -0.68
N VAL A 101 54.10 6.75 0.11
CA VAL A 101 52.79 7.17 -0.39
C VAL A 101 52.89 8.35 -1.37
N LYS A 102 52.32 8.16 -2.56
CA LYS A 102 52.20 9.17 -3.63
C LYS A 102 50.75 9.25 -4.07
N TRP A 103 50.43 10.26 -4.86
CA TRP A 103 49.15 10.26 -5.56
C TRP A 103 49.06 9.11 -6.53
N GLY A 104 47.90 8.42 -6.50
CA GLY A 104 47.58 7.35 -7.42
C GLY A 104 47.26 7.88 -8.83
N SER A 105 47.20 6.98 -9.78
CA SER A 105 47.03 7.26 -11.20
C SER A 105 45.70 7.94 -11.55
N ALA A 106 44.70 7.86 -10.66
CA ALA A 106 43.39 8.45 -10.90
C ALA A 106 43.28 9.91 -10.48
N ILE A 107 44.20 10.44 -9.68
CA ILE A 107 44.14 11.82 -9.17
C ILE A 107 44.59 12.84 -10.22
N ASP A 108 43.78 13.86 -10.44
CA ASP A 108 44.14 15.05 -11.19
C ASP A 108 45.06 15.95 -10.33
N THR A 109 46.35 15.88 -10.58
CA THR A 109 47.36 16.61 -9.80
C THR A 109 47.22 18.13 -9.92
N THR A 110 46.47 18.66 -10.89
CA THR A 110 46.17 20.10 -10.99
C THR A 110 45.13 20.57 -9.99
N LYS A 111 44.40 19.65 -9.36
CA LYS A 111 43.37 19.93 -8.35
C LYS A 111 43.85 19.68 -6.91
N THR A 112 45.07 19.22 -6.71
CA THR A 112 45.56 18.84 -5.36
C THR A 112 45.62 19.98 -4.36
N ASP A 113 45.86 21.20 -4.79
CA ASP A 113 45.87 22.39 -3.89
C ASP A 113 44.45 22.65 -3.33
N ALA A 114 43.43 22.52 -4.18
CA ALA A 114 42.03 22.63 -3.75
C ALA A 114 41.67 21.48 -2.79
N LEU A 115 42.08 20.26 -3.12
CA LEU A 115 41.88 19.10 -2.27
C LEU A 115 42.52 19.27 -0.90
N TYR A 116 43.77 19.76 -0.82
CA TYR A 116 44.47 20.02 0.46
C TYR A 116 43.68 21.00 1.30
N THR A 117 43.16 22.07 0.69
CA THR A 117 42.41 23.10 1.36
C THR A 117 41.08 22.60 1.89
N GLU A 118 40.31 21.90 1.04
CA GLU A 118 38.99 21.38 1.39
C GLU A 118 39.11 20.30 2.47
N LEU A 119 40.03 19.37 2.31
CA LEU A 119 40.24 18.27 3.23
C LEU A 119 40.78 18.79 4.58
N ALA A 120 41.75 19.70 4.58
CA ALA A 120 42.25 20.30 5.83
C ALA A 120 41.14 21.04 6.58
N THR A 121 40.30 21.79 5.87
CA THR A 121 39.15 22.49 6.45
C THR A 121 38.19 21.49 7.10
N TYR A 122 37.84 20.44 6.39
CA TYR A 122 36.96 19.39 6.90
C TYR A 122 37.55 18.68 8.14
N LEU A 123 38.80 18.21 8.06
CA LEU A 123 39.45 17.50 9.17
C LEU A 123 39.63 18.40 10.41
N ASN A 124 39.80 19.71 10.24
CA ASN A 124 39.85 20.68 11.34
C ASN A 124 38.51 20.72 12.09
N THR A 125 37.38 20.61 11.39
CA THR A 125 36.07 20.56 12.05
C THR A 125 35.90 19.31 12.91
N LEU A 126 36.47 18.18 12.50
CA LEU A 126 36.37 16.89 13.21
C LEU A 126 37.31 16.83 14.45
N ASN A 127 38.49 17.40 14.37
CA ASN A 127 39.54 17.22 15.39
C ASN A 127 39.80 18.45 16.26
N GLY A 128 39.25 19.63 15.91
CA GLY A 128 39.51 20.87 16.60
C GLY A 128 40.98 21.33 16.54
N LYS A 129 41.78 20.78 15.59
CA LYS A 129 43.19 21.05 15.39
C LYS A 129 43.42 21.74 14.05
N SER A 130 44.36 22.66 13.97
CA SER A 130 44.74 23.24 12.69
C SER A 130 45.72 22.29 11.99
N ILE A 131 45.22 21.65 10.89
CA ILE A 131 45.96 20.75 10.02
C ILE A 131 46.32 21.50 8.74
N THR A 132 47.56 21.39 8.29
CA THR A 132 47.99 21.86 6.97
C THR A 132 48.44 20.64 6.16
N LEU A 133 47.97 20.53 4.93
CA LEU A 133 48.25 19.44 4.01
C LEU A 133 49.00 19.96 2.80
N SER A 134 50.01 19.24 2.35
CA SER A 134 50.82 19.63 1.18
C SER A 134 51.37 18.46 0.36
N SER A 135 51.08 17.22 0.82
CA SER A 135 51.52 15.99 0.13
C SER A 135 50.51 14.85 0.29
N ALA A 136 50.57 13.87 -0.61
CA ALA A 136 49.79 12.65 -0.52
C ALA A 136 50.00 11.90 0.80
N SER A 137 51.24 11.88 1.27
CA SER A 137 51.60 11.22 2.55
C SER A 137 50.92 11.89 3.75
N GLU A 138 50.92 13.23 3.81
CA GLU A 138 50.26 13.98 4.90
C GLU A 138 48.73 13.76 4.87
N VAL A 139 48.13 13.73 3.66
CA VAL A 139 46.71 13.40 3.51
C VAL A 139 46.38 12.01 4.03
N ALA A 140 47.17 11.00 3.67
CA ALA A 140 46.98 9.65 4.10
C ALA A 140 47.16 9.49 5.63
N GLU A 141 48.12 10.21 6.23
CA GLU A 141 48.31 10.25 7.69
C GLU A 141 47.14 10.93 8.41
N ALA A 142 46.59 12.01 7.85
CA ALA A 142 45.44 12.70 8.40
C ALA A 142 44.18 11.82 8.39
N ILE A 143 43.93 11.10 7.28
CA ILE A 143 42.83 10.12 7.19
C ILE A 143 42.98 9.01 8.25
N LYS A 144 44.20 8.47 8.41
CA LYS A 144 44.49 7.46 9.44
C LYS A 144 44.21 8.00 10.84
N ALA A 145 44.59 9.25 11.13
CA ALA A 145 44.37 9.86 12.43
C ALA A 145 42.85 9.97 12.72
N VAL A 146 42.04 10.35 11.72
CA VAL A 146 40.56 10.37 11.83
C VAL A 146 40.00 8.97 12.06
N GLN A 147 40.45 7.98 11.30
CA GLN A 147 40.03 6.59 11.50
C GLN A 147 40.34 6.07 12.91
N GLY A 148 41.45 6.52 13.51
CA GLY A 148 41.85 6.12 14.86
C GLY A 148 41.13 6.88 15.98
N SER A 149 40.60 8.09 15.72
CA SER A 149 40.04 8.97 16.74
C SER A 149 38.49 8.93 16.82
N LEU A 150 37.84 8.54 15.76
CA LEU A 150 36.38 8.47 15.67
C LEU A 150 35.89 7.02 15.76
N GLY A 151 34.67 6.84 16.30
CA GLY A 151 34.03 5.53 16.43
C GLY A 151 32.65 5.47 15.81
N GLY A 152 32.20 4.27 15.41
CA GLY A 152 30.83 4.00 15.01
C GLY A 152 30.35 4.80 13.79
N ALA A 153 29.18 5.41 13.88
CA ALA A 153 28.54 6.17 12.82
C ALA A 153 29.33 7.39 12.39
N THR A 154 29.84 8.19 13.34
CA THR A 154 30.62 9.42 13.06
C THR A 154 31.89 9.14 12.25
N LYS A 155 32.58 8.00 12.51
CA LYS A 155 33.73 7.58 11.72
C LYS A 155 33.33 7.28 10.26
N ARG A 156 32.21 6.66 10.07
CA ARG A 156 31.69 6.30 8.76
C ARG A 156 31.30 7.53 7.94
N GLU A 157 30.55 8.45 8.53
CA GLU A 157 30.19 9.74 7.92
C GLU A 157 31.43 10.52 7.51
N ALA A 158 32.43 10.59 8.37
CA ALA A 158 33.69 11.26 8.06
C ALA A 158 34.43 10.64 6.88
N LEU A 159 34.39 9.30 6.71
CA LEU A 159 35.03 8.64 5.57
C LEU A 159 34.23 8.80 4.27
N ASP A 160 32.92 8.84 4.36
CA ASP A 160 32.05 9.11 3.21
C ASP A 160 32.26 10.56 2.70
N ASP A 161 32.37 11.57 3.57
CA ASP A 161 32.70 12.96 3.20
C ASP A 161 34.12 13.08 2.62
N ILE A 162 35.09 12.36 3.17
CA ILE A 162 36.44 12.31 2.61
C ILE A 162 36.44 11.70 1.20
N ALA A 163 35.62 10.66 0.98
CA ALA A 163 35.46 10.03 -0.33
C ALA A 163 34.89 11.00 -1.35
N ASP A 164 33.91 11.83 -0.98
CA ASP A 164 33.35 12.87 -1.86
C ASP A 164 34.38 13.93 -2.25
N ILE A 165 35.24 14.32 -1.31
CA ILE A 165 36.33 15.26 -1.60
C ILE A 165 37.28 14.65 -2.63
N PHE A 166 37.64 13.37 -2.50
CA PHE A 166 38.48 12.68 -3.49
C PHE A 166 37.79 12.55 -4.85
N ALA A 167 36.50 12.26 -4.88
CA ALA A 167 35.73 12.08 -6.12
C ALA A 167 35.81 13.31 -7.01
N LYS A 168 35.81 14.53 -6.43
CA LYS A 168 35.97 15.80 -7.16
C LYS A 168 37.35 15.94 -7.83
N CYS A 169 38.34 15.20 -7.32
CA CYS A 169 39.73 15.24 -7.80
C CYS A 169 40.07 14.09 -8.74
N ILE A 170 39.15 13.19 -9.06
CA ILE A 170 39.38 12.19 -10.09
C ILE A 170 39.54 12.87 -11.44
N SER A 171 40.57 12.46 -12.19
CA SER A 171 40.82 12.95 -13.54
C SER A 171 39.75 12.45 -14.51
N ALA A 172 39.25 13.33 -15.37
CA ALA A 172 38.30 12.95 -16.43
C ALA A 172 38.85 11.87 -17.38
N SER A 173 40.19 11.74 -17.46
CA SER A 173 40.89 10.73 -18.26
C SER A 173 41.34 9.51 -17.44
N ALA A 174 41.01 9.43 -16.15
CA ALA A 174 41.42 8.33 -15.28
C ALA A 174 40.81 7.01 -15.78
N THR A 175 41.66 5.98 -15.85
CA THR A 175 41.22 4.62 -16.10
C THR A 175 41.14 3.89 -14.79
N GLY A 176 39.90 3.54 -14.36
CA GLY A 176 39.67 2.74 -13.18
C GLY A 176 39.56 1.26 -13.51
N VAL A 177 39.61 0.41 -12.49
CA VAL A 177 39.35 -1.02 -12.59
C VAL A 177 37.84 -1.26 -12.50
N ASN A 178 37.23 -1.79 -13.57
CA ASN A 178 35.82 -2.17 -13.56
C ASN A 178 35.66 -3.52 -12.84
N LEU A 179 34.70 -3.58 -11.90
CA LEU A 179 34.34 -4.81 -11.22
C LEU A 179 33.22 -5.51 -11.98
N ALA A 180 33.47 -6.77 -12.38
CA ALA A 180 32.51 -7.57 -13.11
C ALA A 180 31.51 -8.25 -12.16
N TYR A 181 30.22 -8.29 -12.56
CA TYR A 181 29.20 -9.01 -11.80
C TYR A 181 29.31 -10.51 -12.02
N ASP A 182 29.25 -11.27 -10.95
CA ASP A 182 29.21 -12.73 -10.92
C ASP A 182 27.85 -13.20 -10.40
N ASP A 183 26.97 -13.63 -11.31
CA ASP A 183 25.65 -14.15 -11.00
C ASP A 183 25.67 -15.37 -10.07
N ALA A 184 26.69 -16.22 -10.21
CA ALA A 184 26.77 -17.46 -9.42
C ALA A 184 27.08 -17.19 -7.94
N ASN A 185 27.84 -16.14 -7.67
CA ASN A 185 28.25 -15.76 -6.30
C ASN A 185 27.54 -14.49 -5.81
N SER A 186 26.68 -13.88 -6.61
CA SER A 186 25.93 -12.65 -6.28
C SER A 186 26.84 -11.54 -5.75
N ASN A 187 27.89 -11.22 -6.50
CA ASN A 187 28.84 -10.17 -6.15
C ASN A 187 29.50 -9.55 -7.39
N TYR A 188 30.17 -8.41 -7.18
CA TYR A 188 31.06 -7.81 -8.16
C TYR A 188 32.50 -8.02 -7.74
N SER A 189 33.40 -8.32 -8.68
CA SER A 189 34.83 -8.49 -8.37
C SER A 189 35.74 -8.00 -9.50
N GLY A 190 36.96 -7.60 -9.13
CA GLY A 190 38.00 -7.20 -10.06
C GLY A 190 39.38 -7.40 -9.46
N THR A 191 40.35 -7.75 -10.30
CA THR A 191 41.76 -7.89 -9.91
C THR A 191 42.44 -6.52 -9.92
N ILE A 192 43.23 -6.23 -8.90
CA ILE A 192 44.05 -5.04 -8.75
C ILE A 192 45.50 -5.45 -8.91
N ASP A 193 46.13 -4.95 -9.95
CA ASP A 193 47.55 -5.24 -10.27
C ASP A 193 48.50 -4.28 -9.53
N ASP A 194 48.05 -3.07 -9.25
CA ASP A 194 48.81 -2.04 -8.52
C ASP A 194 48.18 -1.84 -7.12
N PRO A 195 48.82 -2.33 -6.06
CA PRO A 195 48.31 -2.16 -4.69
C PRO A 195 48.33 -0.69 -4.27
N GLY A 196 47.32 -0.30 -3.44
CA GLY A 196 47.18 1.07 -3.00
C GLY A 196 45.89 1.34 -2.24
N TYR A 197 45.49 2.59 -2.22
CA TYR A 197 44.23 3.01 -1.63
C TYR A 197 43.26 3.45 -2.76
N TYR A 198 42.07 2.88 -2.76
CA TYR A 198 41.13 3.04 -3.86
C TYR A 198 39.83 3.67 -3.43
N LEU A 199 39.29 4.53 -4.29
CA LEU A 199 37.93 5.01 -4.27
C LEU A 199 37.09 4.16 -5.23
N VAL A 200 36.03 3.54 -4.73
CA VAL A 200 35.07 2.83 -5.55
C VAL A 200 33.87 3.72 -5.81
N ILE A 201 33.55 3.92 -7.08
CA ILE A 201 32.39 4.68 -7.53
C ILE A 201 31.34 3.70 -8.03
N ASP A 202 30.13 3.82 -7.50
CA ASP A 202 28.94 3.08 -7.90
C ASP A 202 28.10 3.93 -8.84
N THR A 203 27.89 3.45 -10.06
CA THR A 203 27.11 4.17 -11.09
C THR A 203 26.16 3.22 -11.79
N LYS A 204 25.22 3.80 -12.53
CA LYS A 204 24.31 3.06 -13.39
C LYS A 204 25.07 2.40 -14.55
N ASP A 205 24.80 1.11 -14.83
CA ASP A 205 25.29 0.47 -16.05
C ASP A 205 24.64 1.12 -17.28
N SER A 206 25.40 1.27 -18.35
CA SER A 206 25.00 1.96 -19.58
C SER A 206 23.77 1.37 -20.28
N GLY A 207 23.43 0.12 -20.00
CA GLY A 207 22.26 -0.59 -20.53
C GLY A 207 20.97 -0.38 -19.75
N VAL A 208 21.03 0.23 -18.56
CA VAL A 208 19.90 0.35 -17.66
C VAL A 208 19.17 1.67 -17.88
N THR A 209 17.84 1.61 -18.04
CA THR A 209 16.98 2.80 -18.13
C THR A 209 16.48 3.19 -16.73
N SER A 210 16.37 4.49 -16.49
CA SER A 210 15.76 5.04 -15.27
C SER A 210 14.24 5.23 -15.51
N PRO A 211 13.37 5.03 -14.48
CA PRO A 211 13.70 4.56 -13.13
C PRO A 211 13.99 3.06 -13.07
N THR A 212 14.76 2.64 -12.06
CA THR A 212 15.08 1.23 -11.79
C THR A 212 14.28 0.75 -10.57
N GLN A 213 13.66 -0.42 -10.67
CA GLN A 213 12.86 -0.96 -9.57
C GLN A 213 13.75 -1.43 -8.41
N ASP A 214 13.36 -1.06 -7.17
CA ASP A 214 14.02 -1.49 -5.91
C ASP A 214 15.55 -1.32 -5.94
N ASN A 215 16.03 -0.20 -6.48
CA ASN A 215 17.45 0.03 -6.63
C ASN A 215 17.87 1.39 -6.07
N ALA A 216 19.01 1.41 -5.38
CA ALA A 216 19.72 2.61 -5.00
C ALA A 216 21.22 2.38 -5.08
N TYR A 217 21.94 3.40 -5.51
CA TYR A 217 23.40 3.38 -5.58
C TYR A 217 24.01 3.73 -4.25
N SER A 218 25.19 3.20 -3.99
CA SER A 218 25.96 3.53 -2.81
C SER A 218 26.71 4.83 -3.02
N ARG A 219 26.91 5.59 -1.91
CA ARG A 219 27.86 6.67 -1.89
C ARG A 219 29.27 6.12 -2.16
N TYR A 220 30.22 6.97 -2.52
CA TYR A 220 31.59 6.55 -2.80
C TYR A 220 32.19 5.77 -1.61
N MET A 221 32.97 4.75 -1.94
CA MET A 221 33.55 3.84 -0.95
C MET A 221 35.06 3.92 -1.02
N LEU A 222 35.71 4.06 0.13
CA LEU A 222 37.18 4.01 0.24
C LEU A 222 37.65 2.65 0.77
N LEU A 223 38.64 2.05 0.14
CA LEU A 223 39.21 0.78 0.56
C LEU A 223 40.69 0.63 0.21
N VAL A 224 41.35 -0.27 0.92
CA VAL A 224 42.75 -0.62 0.71
C VAL A 224 42.80 -1.83 -0.24
N ALA A 225 43.59 -1.75 -1.29
CA ALA A 225 43.80 -2.88 -2.17
C ALA A 225 44.72 -3.93 -1.51
N GLY A 226 44.30 -5.07 -1.56
CA GLY A 226 44.69 -6.40 -1.15
C GLY A 226 43.45 -7.23 -1.48
N ASP A 227 43.24 -8.35 -0.82
CA ASP A 227 41.97 -9.05 -0.92
C ASP A 227 40.94 -8.36 0.00
N SER A 228 40.15 -7.47 -0.61
CA SER A 228 39.19 -6.63 0.12
C SER A 228 37.76 -6.90 -0.31
N SER A 229 36.84 -7.02 0.65
CA SER A 229 35.39 -7.16 0.39
C SER A 229 34.59 -6.09 1.12
N ILE A 230 33.62 -5.50 0.43
CA ILE A 230 32.71 -4.49 0.97
C ILE A 230 31.29 -4.85 0.61
N ALA A 231 30.35 -4.61 1.56
CA ALA A 231 28.93 -4.59 1.28
C ALA A 231 28.49 -3.14 1.02
N PRO A 232 27.85 -2.84 -0.13
CA PRO A 232 27.34 -1.49 -0.39
C PRO A 232 26.23 -1.15 0.61
N LYS A 233 26.15 0.11 0.98
CA LYS A 233 25.06 0.65 1.78
C LYS A 233 24.07 1.30 0.83
N ALA A 234 23.21 0.50 0.24
CA ALA A 234 22.09 1.00 -0.50
C ALA A 234 20.83 0.74 0.30
N SER A 235 19.98 1.75 0.41
CA SER A 235 18.65 1.69 1.00
C SER A 235 17.70 2.48 0.14
N TYR A 236 16.49 2.00 0.00
CA TYR A 236 15.44 2.66 -0.78
C TYR A 236 14.15 2.73 0.03
N PRO A 237 13.28 3.70 -0.26
CA PRO A 237 12.01 3.87 0.43
C PRO A 237 11.04 2.75 0.06
N THR A 238 9.99 2.62 0.87
CA THR A 238 8.84 1.74 0.59
C THR A 238 7.57 2.56 0.48
N VAL A 239 6.56 2.02 -0.20
CA VAL A 239 5.22 2.59 -0.27
C VAL A 239 4.20 1.57 0.22
N GLU A 240 3.18 2.05 0.93
CA GLU A 240 2.03 1.25 1.37
C GLU A 240 0.75 2.02 1.06
N LYS A 241 -0.27 1.34 0.51
CA LYS A 241 -1.57 1.90 0.18
C LYS A 241 -2.66 1.22 0.99
N LYS A 242 -3.64 1.99 1.46
CA LYS A 242 -4.81 1.47 2.17
C LYS A 242 -6.09 2.13 1.69
N VAL A 243 -7.18 1.39 1.78
CA VAL A 243 -8.57 1.85 1.61
C VAL A 243 -9.29 1.75 2.96
N LYS A 244 -10.17 2.69 3.26
CA LYS A 244 -10.94 2.65 4.50
C LYS A 244 -12.14 1.75 4.34
N GLU A 245 -12.32 0.79 5.24
CA GLU A 245 -13.53 -0.02 5.32
C GLU A 245 -14.62 0.73 6.12
N ASN A 246 -15.89 0.65 5.69
CA ASN A 246 -16.98 1.41 6.29
C ASN A 246 -17.90 0.58 7.21
N VAL A 247 -18.18 -0.67 6.88
CA VAL A 247 -19.18 -1.51 7.57
C VAL A 247 -18.55 -2.53 8.52
N LYS A 248 -17.53 -3.24 8.08
CA LYS A 248 -16.91 -4.35 8.82
C LYS A 248 -15.85 -3.90 9.81
N ALA A 249 -15.64 -4.70 10.86
CA ALA A 249 -14.47 -4.58 11.71
C ALA A 249 -13.23 -5.08 10.96
N ILE A 250 -12.10 -4.40 11.15
CA ILE A 250 -10.81 -4.79 10.60
C ILE A 250 -9.96 -5.47 11.67
N THR A 251 -9.28 -6.56 11.31
CA THR A 251 -8.34 -7.26 12.18
C THR A 251 -6.94 -6.66 11.98
N GLY A 252 -6.41 -6.08 13.06
CA GLY A 252 -5.11 -5.41 13.00
C GLY A 252 -5.21 -3.97 12.50
N LYS A 253 -4.06 -3.38 12.19
CA LYS A 253 -3.94 -2.01 11.66
C LYS A 253 -2.85 -1.96 10.60
N ALA A 254 -2.92 -0.99 9.69
CA ALA A 254 -1.88 -0.70 8.73
C ALA A 254 -0.53 -0.42 9.42
N THR A 255 0.59 -0.69 8.75
CA THR A 255 1.95 -0.64 9.34
C THR A 255 2.25 0.70 10.00
N TYR A 256 1.89 1.80 9.34
CA TYR A 256 2.19 3.16 9.79
C TYR A 256 0.99 3.86 10.46
N GLU A 257 -0.13 3.16 10.66
CA GLU A 257 -1.31 3.71 11.31
C GLU A 257 -1.13 3.71 12.83
N THR A 258 -1.35 4.86 13.45
CA THR A 258 -1.26 5.01 14.90
C THR A 258 -2.57 4.70 15.62
N SER A 259 -3.71 4.88 14.92
CA SER A 259 -5.05 4.61 15.43
C SER A 259 -5.36 3.12 15.40
N THR A 260 -5.99 2.61 16.45
CA THR A 260 -6.54 1.24 16.51
C THR A 260 -8.03 1.19 16.17
N THR A 261 -8.66 2.35 15.98
CA THR A 261 -10.11 2.47 15.69
C THR A 261 -10.39 2.72 14.21
N GLU A 262 -9.40 3.18 13.46
CA GLU A 262 -9.52 3.36 12.02
C GLU A 262 -9.52 2.00 11.30
N LYS A 263 -10.35 1.92 10.26
CA LYS A 263 -10.58 0.67 9.54
C LYS A 263 -9.81 0.65 8.20
N TRP A 264 -8.53 1.00 8.21
CA TRP A 264 -7.67 0.97 7.03
C TRP A 264 -7.27 -0.46 6.70
N ASN A 265 -7.48 -0.87 5.44
CA ASN A 265 -7.26 -2.23 4.95
C ASN A 265 -6.81 -2.22 3.48
N ASP A 266 -6.49 -3.38 2.94
CA ASP A 266 -6.21 -3.58 1.51
C ASP A 266 -7.49 -3.82 0.70
N VAL A 267 -8.57 -4.20 1.36
CA VAL A 267 -9.84 -4.59 0.73
C VAL A 267 -11.01 -3.89 1.44
N ALA A 268 -11.92 -3.32 0.66
CA ALA A 268 -13.17 -2.75 1.15
C ALA A 268 -14.31 -3.00 0.16
N ASP A 269 -15.54 -2.75 0.59
CA ASP A 269 -16.71 -2.77 -0.27
C ASP A 269 -17.55 -1.48 -0.06
N TYR A 270 -18.17 -1.01 -1.16
CA TYR A 270 -18.89 0.26 -1.20
C TYR A 270 -20.05 0.22 -2.19
N ASN A 271 -21.08 1.05 -1.96
CA ASN A 271 -22.09 1.29 -2.99
C ASN A 271 -21.53 2.15 -4.12
N ILE A 272 -22.03 1.95 -5.33
CA ILE A 272 -21.85 2.94 -6.41
C ILE A 272 -22.38 4.29 -5.92
N GLY A 273 -21.61 5.35 -6.15
CA GLY A 273 -21.89 6.71 -5.70
C GLY A 273 -21.35 7.06 -4.32
N ASP A 274 -20.87 6.09 -3.55
CA ASP A 274 -20.24 6.36 -2.25
C ASP A 274 -18.83 6.94 -2.42
N VAL A 275 -18.43 7.75 -1.44
CA VAL A 275 -17.09 8.35 -1.35
C VAL A 275 -16.16 7.38 -0.64
N VAL A 276 -15.15 6.91 -1.36
CA VAL A 276 -14.15 5.95 -0.86
C VAL A 276 -12.89 6.69 -0.40
N PRO A 277 -12.52 6.61 0.88
CA PRO A 277 -11.28 7.19 1.37
C PRO A 277 -10.08 6.26 1.14
N PHE A 278 -8.96 6.86 0.70
CA PHE A 278 -7.68 6.20 0.50
C PHE A 278 -6.57 6.86 1.29
N LYS A 279 -5.55 6.09 1.65
CA LYS A 279 -4.36 6.56 2.36
C LYS A 279 -3.11 5.91 1.79
N LEU A 280 -2.08 6.72 1.56
CA LEU A 280 -0.76 6.29 1.12
C LEU A 280 0.25 6.59 2.22
N TYR A 281 1.22 5.72 2.39
CA TYR A 281 2.37 5.92 3.26
C TYR A 281 3.64 5.73 2.45
N GLY A 282 4.61 6.61 2.65
CA GLY A 282 5.93 6.48 2.07
C GLY A 282 7.01 6.65 3.13
N THR A 283 7.99 5.74 3.16
CA THR A 283 9.13 5.80 4.07
C THR A 283 10.31 6.52 3.44
N MET A 284 11.29 6.89 4.24
CA MET A 284 12.59 7.35 3.76
C MET A 284 13.61 6.20 3.78
N PRO A 285 14.67 6.28 2.95
CA PRO A 285 15.76 5.32 3.02
C PRO A 285 16.61 5.55 4.27
N ASP A 286 17.24 4.50 4.79
CA ASP A 286 18.19 4.60 5.90
C ASP A 286 19.42 5.47 5.55
N THR A 287 19.68 5.66 4.26
CA THR A 287 20.79 6.44 3.69
C THR A 287 20.38 7.85 3.24
N LEU A 288 19.24 8.37 3.72
CA LEU A 288 18.74 9.70 3.33
C LEU A 288 19.79 10.80 3.52
N ASP A 289 20.60 10.71 4.57
CA ASP A 289 21.63 11.70 4.89
C ASP A 289 22.77 11.73 3.87
N ASP A 290 22.96 10.66 3.08
CA ASP A 290 23.96 10.59 2.01
C ASP A 290 23.58 11.45 0.78
N TYR A 291 22.34 11.93 0.69
CA TYR A 291 21.82 12.74 -0.42
C TYR A 291 21.85 14.23 -0.06
N GLU A 292 22.34 15.08 -0.96
CA GLU A 292 22.23 16.54 -0.82
C GLU A 292 20.78 16.99 -1.05
N HIS A 293 20.14 16.49 -2.12
CA HIS A 293 18.73 16.70 -2.46
C HIS A 293 18.05 15.37 -2.68
N TYR A 294 16.77 15.23 -2.29
CA TYR A 294 16.04 13.99 -2.40
C TYR A 294 14.70 14.18 -3.09
N TYR A 295 14.64 13.81 -4.38
CA TYR A 295 13.41 13.76 -5.15
C TYR A 295 12.50 12.64 -4.66
N TYR A 296 11.19 12.91 -4.57
CA TYR A 296 10.23 11.98 -4.01
C TYR A 296 8.84 12.20 -4.62
N GLN A 297 8.29 11.21 -5.33
CA GLN A 297 7.02 11.34 -6.03
C GLN A 297 6.17 10.10 -5.88
N PHE A 298 4.96 10.30 -5.35
CA PHE A 298 3.89 9.32 -5.44
C PHE A 298 3.18 9.44 -6.79
N SER A 299 2.97 8.30 -7.44
CA SER A 299 2.15 8.16 -8.64
C SER A 299 1.06 7.13 -8.34
N ASP A 300 -0.16 7.60 -8.22
CA ASP A 300 -1.34 6.83 -7.88
C ASP A 300 -2.26 6.72 -9.09
N SER A 301 -2.63 5.48 -9.47
CA SER A 301 -3.45 5.18 -10.65
C SER A 301 -4.71 4.43 -10.22
N LEU A 302 -5.83 5.10 -10.29
CA LEU A 302 -7.14 4.52 -10.01
C LEU A 302 -7.70 3.82 -11.24
N GLY A 303 -8.54 2.81 -11.05
CA GLY A 303 -9.34 2.24 -12.14
C GLY A 303 -10.36 3.24 -12.69
N GLU A 304 -10.84 3.05 -13.92
CA GLU A 304 -11.89 3.90 -14.56
C GLU A 304 -13.20 3.94 -13.77
N GLN A 305 -13.32 3.03 -12.80
CA GLN A 305 -14.45 2.90 -11.88
C GLN A 305 -14.46 3.96 -10.78
N PHE A 306 -13.41 4.73 -10.65
CA PHE A 306 -13.33 5.83 -9.69
C PHE A 306 -13.44 7.20 -10.39
N ALA A 307 -13.99 8.17 -9.68
CA ALA A 307 -13.90 9.57 -10.06
C ALA A 307 -12.49 10.12 -9.77
N VAL A 308 -12.21 11.32 -10.27
CA VAL A 308 -10.95 12.03 -9.99
C VAL A 308 -10.77 12.19 -8.48
N PRO A 309 -9.56 11.96 -7.93
CA PRO A 309 -9.26 12.18 -6.52
C PRO A 309 -9.56 13.60 -6.05
N GLU A 310 -10.21 13.71 -4.88
CA GLU A 310 -10.58 14.96 -4.21
C GLU A 310 -10.14 14.96 -2.75
N ASN A 311 -10.23 16.10 -2.07
CA ASN A 311 -9.91 16.28 -0.65
C ASN A 311 -8.50 15.81 -0.28
N ILE A 312 -7.54 16.08 -1.18
CA ILE A 312 -6.17 15.61 -1.04
C ILE A 312 -5.47 16.38 0.06
N LYS A 313 -4.89 15.65 1.02
CA LYS A 313 -4.08 16.18 2.12
C LYS A 313 -2.77 15.44 2.19
N VAL A 314 -1.70 16.19 2.42
CA VAL A 314 -0.34 15.66 2.54
C VAL A 314 0.17 15.94 3.94
N TYR A 315 0.76 14.93 4.57
CA TYR A 315 1.33 15.02 5.91
C TYR A 315 2.75 14.47 5.90
N ILE A 316 3.62 15.04 6.71
CA ILE A 316 4.92 14.46 7.06
C ILE A 316 4.98 14.39 8.58
N ASP A 317 5.22 13.19 9.12
CA ASP A 317 5.22 12.92 10.57
C ASP A 317 3.96 13.44 11.29
N GLY A 318 2.81 13.32 10.60
CA GLY A 318 1.50 13.75 11.09
C GLY A 318 1.22 15.27 11.01
N LYS A 319 2.15 16.09 10.49
CA LYS A 319 1.95 17.51 10.27
C LYS A 319 1.54 17.77 8.81
N GLU A 320 0.47 18.54 8.62
CA GLU A 320 -0.07 18.84 7.29
C GLU A 320 0.88 19.81 6.53
N ILE A 321 1.24 19.42 5.32
CA ILE A 321 2.07 20.19 4.39
C ILE A 321 1.15 20.79 3.33
N ALA A 322 1.09 22.13 3.29
CA ALA A 322 0.31 22.80 2.27
C ALA A 322 0.98 22.64 0.88
N PRO A 323 0.23 22.22 -0.14
CA PRO A 323 0.75 22.17 -1.50
C PRO A 323 1.27 23.53 -1.96
N ALA A 324 2.49 23.54 -2.51
CA ALA A 324 3.13 24.74 -3.01
C ALA A 324 4.02 24.40 -4.22
N SER A 325 4.01 25.26 -5.24
CA SER A 325 4.84 25.08 -6.44
C SER A 325 6.32 25.00 -6.08
N GLY A 326 7.00 24.00 -6.61
CA GLY A 326 8.43 23.73 -6.38
C GLY A 326 8.76 23.11 -5.02
N VAL A 327 7.80 22.95 -4.11
CA VAL A 327 8.01 22.37 -2.77
C VAL A 327 7.26 21.06 -2.65
N CYS A 328 5.92 21.12 -2.64
CA CYS A 328 5.01 19.96 -2.64
C CYS A 328 3.97 20.21 -3.73
N GLU A 329 4.11 19.58 -4.86
CA GLU A 329 3.21 19.73 -6.00
C GLU A 329 2.18 18.60 -6.01
N VAL A 330 0.91 18.98 -6.04
CA VAL A 330 -0.21 18.04 -6.15
C VAL A 330 -0.92 18.26 -7.47
N SER A 331 -1.11 17.20 -8.23
CA SER A 331 -1.87 17.25 -9.48
C SER A 331 -2.73 15.99 -9.65
N THR A 332 -3.86 16.15 -10.33
CA THR A 332 -4.76 15.05 -10.71
C THR A 332 -4.98 15.05 -12.21
N ALA A 333 -5.24 13.88 -12.78
CA ALA A 333 -5.65 13.73 -14.16
C ALA A 333 -6.98 12.99 -14.24
N VAL A 334 -7.81 13.39 -15.21
CA VAL A 334 -9.08 12.71 -15.51
C VAL A 334 -8.83 11.37 -16.19
N ALA A 335 -9.78 10.45 -16.06
CA ALA A 335 -9.78 9.19 -16.81
C ALA A 335 -9.79 9.44 -18.32
N ILE A 336 -9.12 8.56 -19.07
CA ILE A 336 -9.24 8.45 -20.52
C ILE A 336 -9.93 7.12 -20.81
N PRO A 337 -11.21 7.11 -21.18
CA PRO A 337 -12.01 5.90 -21.31
C PRO A 337 -11.34 4.83 -22.18
N GLY A 338 -11.28 3.59 -21.68
CA GLY A 338 -10.66 2.46 -22.35
C GLY A 338 -9.12 2.53 -22.46
N THR A 339 -8.48 3.51 -21.80
CA THR A 339 -7.03 3.71 -21.82
C THR A 339 -6.43 3.76 -20.43
N ARG A 340 -6.92 4.63 -19.57
CA ARG A 340 -6.48 4.77 -18.17
C ARG A 340 -7.56 5.42 -17.32
N GLY A 341 -7.56 5.07 -16.04
CA GLY A 341 -8.38 5.72 -15.02
C GLY A 341 -7.84 7.10 -14.61
N PRO A 342 -8.43 7.71 -13.60
CA PRO A 342 -7.90 8.95 -12.99
C PRO A 342 -6.56 8.70 -12.33
N GLU A 343 -5.78 9.78 -12.18
CA GLU A 343 -4.47 9.72 -11.54
C GLU A 343 -4.34 10.81 -10.48
N LEU A 344 -3.55 10.51 -9.44
CA LEU A 344 -3.05 11.46 -8.46
C LEU A 344 -1.53 11.40 -8.45
N MET A 345 -0.90 12.56 -8.54
CA MET A 345 0.53 12.73 -8.36
C MET A 345 0.79 13.70 -7.20
N VAL A 346 1.65 13.28 -6.27
CA VAL A 346 2.19 14.15 -5.22
C VAL A 346 3.70 14.11 -5.31
N LYS A 347 4.31 15.26 -5.59
CA LYS A 347 5.73 15.37 -5.94
C LYS A 347 6.46 16.39 -5.05
N PHE A 348 7.64 15.99 -4.61
CA PHE A 348 8.63 16.82 -3.94
C PHE A 348 9.90 16.83 -4.78
N ASN A 349 10.32 17.98 -5.29
CA ASN A 349 11.57 18.08 -6.03
C ASN A 349 12.78 17.88 -5.09
N ASP A 350 12.66 18.35 -3.85
CA ASP A 350 13.60 18.07 -2.76
C ASP A 350 12.85 17.99 -1.43
N ILE A 351 12.54 16.79 -0.97
CA ILE A 351 11.81 16.61 0.29
C ILE A 351 12.65 17.01 1.50
N LYS A 352 13.99 16.96 1.42
CA LYS A 352 14.89 17.37 2.50
C LYS A 352 14.84 18.87 2.79
N SER A 353 14.43 19.68 1.81
CA SER A 353 14.27 21.13 1.97
C SER A 353 13.04 21.55 2.76
N ILE A 354 12.16 20.61 3.14
CA ILE A 354 10.90 20.91 3.82
C ILE A 354 11.14 21.10 5.31
N ASP A 355 10.74 22.27 5.81
CA ASP A 355 10.63 22.53 7.24
C ASP A 355 9.23 22.11 7.73
N ILE A 356 9.16 21.03 8.49
CA ILE A 356 7.90 20.48 9.02
C ILE A 356 7.40 21.19 10.28
N ASP A 357 8.18 22.11 10.88
CA ASP A 357 7.78 22.85 12.07
C ASP A 357 8.18 24.32 12.03
N LYS A 358 7.46 25.09 11.21
CA LYS A 358 7.67 26.53 11.05
C LYS A 358 7.43 27.36 12.33
N ASP A 359 6.78 26.77 13.34
CA ASP A 359 6.41 27.44 14.58
C ASP A 359 7.41 27.19 15.73
N THR A 360 8.35 26.28 15.56
CA THR A 360 9.40 25.97 16.54
C THR A 360 10.71 26.59 16.12
N ALA A 361 11.44 27.19 17.05
CA ALA A 361 12.76 27.76 16.79
C ALA A 361 13.76 26.62 16.43
N GLY A 362 13.99 26.44 15.15
CA GLY A 362 14.86 25.42 14.56
C GLY A 362 14.13 24.63 13.48
N ILE A 363 14.82 24.40 12.35
CA ILE A 363 14.29 23.59 11.24
C ILE A 363 14.17 22.15 11.74
N GLN A 364 12.95 21.60 11.75
CA GLN A 364 12.77 20.15 11.87
C GLN A 364 12.93 19.53 10.49
N SER A 365 14.09 18.98 10.23
CA SER A 365 14.43 18.33 8.97
C SER A 365 13.75 16.97 8.85
N ILE A 366 13.48 16.58 7.62
CA ILE A 366 13.11 15.21 7.28
C ILE A 366 14.27 14.28 7.65
N THR A 367 13.96 13.16 8.27
CA THR A 367 14.94 12.15 8.69
C THR A 367 14.62 10.80 8.04
N LYS A 368 15.53 9.85 8.16
CA LYS A 368 15.31 8.47 7.71
C LYS A 368 14.08 7.78 8.37
N ASP A 369 13.64 8.27 9.52
CA ASP A 369 12.49 7.74 10.25
C ASP A 369 11.19 8.48 9.91
N SER A 370 11.25 9.52 9.07
CA SER A 370 10.07 10.29 8.67
C SER A 370 9.14 9.50 7.76
N ILE A 371 7.84 9.70 7.94
CA ILE A 371 6.77 9.08 7.15
C ILE A 371 5.97 10.16 6.44
N VAL A 372 5.89 10.06 5.11
CA VAL A 372 4.96 10.85 4.31
C VAL A 372 3.63 10.13 4.25
N THR A 373 2.54 10.81 4.56
CA THR A 373 1.18 10.29 4.48
C THR A 373 0.35 11.15 3.54
N ILE A 374 -0.37 10.52 2.61
CA ILE A 374 -1.31 11.21 1.72
C ILE A 374 -2.69 10.62 1.97
N GLU A 375 -3.66 11.47 2.27
CA GLU A 375 -5.07 11.12 2.38
C GLU A 375 -5.84 11.77 1.24
N TYR A 376 -6.77 11.03 0.63
CA TYR A 376 -7.66 11.56 -0.38
C TYR A 376 -8.94 10.72 -0.48
N THR A 377 -9.91 11.20 -1.24
CA THR A 377 -11.17 10.49 -1.51
C THR A 377 -11.41 10.39 -3.01
N ALA A 378 -12.10 9.32 -3.43
CA ALA A 378 -12.62 9.21 -4.79
C ALA A 378 -14.01 8.54 -4.76
N VAL A 379 -14.92 8.98 -5.60
CA VAL A 379 -16.27 8.39 -5.70
C VAL A 379 -16.22 7.12 -6.57
N LEU A 380 -16.79 6.01 -6.08
CA LEU A 380 -17.01 4.82 -6.89
C LEU A 380 -18.15 5.09 -7.88
N ASN A 381 -17.85 5.10 -9.18
CA ASN A 381 -18.81 5.52 -10.22
C ASN A 381 -19.56 4.33 -10.85
N SER A 382 -20.48 4.62 -11.77
CA SER A 382 -21.32 3.61 -12.44
C SER A 382 -20.57 2.64 -13.37
N ASN A 383 -19.26 2.85 -13.63
CA ASN A 383 -18.43 1.90 -14.36
C ASN A 383 -17.95 0.73 -13.47
N ALA A 384 -18.26 0.75 -12.16
CA ALA A 384 -17.86 -0.30 -11.26
C ALA A 384 -18.33 -1.68 -11.72
N GLU A 385 -17.43 -2.64 -11.67
CA GLU A 385 -17.67 -4.06 -11.95
C GLU A 385 -18.19 -4.75 -10.70
N ILE A 386 -19.13 -5.67 -10.86
CA ILE A 386 -19.77 -6.37 -9.76
C ILE A 386 -18.98 -7.64 -9.43
N GLY A 387 -18.69 -7.86 -8.14
CA GLY A 387 -17.92 -9.02 -7.69
C GLY A 387 -16.48 -9.00 -8.20
N LEU A 388 -15.98 -10.15 -8.68
CA LEU A 388 -14.63 -10.25 -9.21
C LEU A 388 -14.54 -9.71 -10.64
N PRO A 389 -13.43 -9.02 -11.01
CA PRO A 389 -12.19 -8.87 -10.24
C PRO A 389 -12.20 -7.74 -9.21
N GLY A 390 -13.24 -6.90 -9.12
CA GLY A 390 -13.26 -5.71 -8.27
C GLY A 390 -12.53 -4.52 -8.90
N GLN A 391 -12.46 -3.40 -8.16
CA GLN A 391 -11.89 -2.14 -8.61
C GLN A 391 -10.53 -1.93 -7.97
N GLU A 392 -9.44 -2.09 -8.73
CA GLU A 392 -8.08 -1.86 -8.24
C GLU A 392 -7.73 -0.37 -8.21
N ASN A 393 -6.94 0.02 -7.23
CA ASN A 393 -6.30 1.31 -7.11
C ASN A 393 -4.86 1.10 -6.66
N LYS A 394 -3.88 1.63 -7.44
CA LYS A 394 -2.45 1.28 -7.36
C LYS A 394 -1.61 2.51 -7.12
N VAL A 395 -0.55 2.35 -6.34
CA VAL A 395 0.44 3.39 -6.12
C VAL A 395 1.84 2.86 -6.33
N LYS A 396 2.73 3.69 -6.81
CA LYS A 396 4.18 3.53 -6.73
C LYS A 396 4.85 4.83 -6.33
N LEU A 397 6.05 4.70 -5.83
CA LEU A 397 6.88 5.80 -5.39
C LEU A 397 8.13 5.85 -6.25
N GLU A 398 8.39 7.00 -6.88
CA GLU A 398 9.64 7.30 -7.55
C GLU A 398 10.51 8.19 -6.66
N TYR A 399 11.81 7.89 -6.59
CA TYR A 399 12.72 8.50 -5.63
C TYR A 399 14.14 8.69 -6.19
N SER A 400 14.90 9.63 -5.62
CA SER A 400 16.34 9.73 -5.88
C SER A 400 17.03 8.43 -5.45
N ASN A 401 17.76 7.81 -6.35
CA ASN A 401 18.44 6.55 -6.07
C ASN A 401 19.98 6.62 -6.16
N ASN A 402 20.53 7.78 -6.51
CA ASN A 402 21.98 7.98 -6.65
C ASN A 402 22.46 9.14 -5.77
N PRO A 403 23.07 8.86 -4.61
CA PRO A 403 23.57 9.92 -3.71
C PRO A 403 24.73 10.72 -4.32
N ASN A 404 25.39 10.19 -5.37
CA ASN A 404 26.49 10.87 -6.06
C ASN A 404 26.00 11.79 -7.20
N ALA A 405 24.68 11.81 -7.47
CA ALA A 405 24.04 12.59 -8.54
C ALA A 405 22.63 13.05 -8.14
N THR A 406 22.53 13.83 -7.06
CA THR A 406 21.25 14.26 -6.46
C THR A 406 20.54 15.38 -7.23
N GLY A 407 21.19 15.99 -8.21
CA GLY A 407 20.66 17.15 -8.95
C GLY A 407 20.80 18.46 -8.16
N ASP A 408 19.95 19.43 -8.49
CA ASP A 408 19.94 20.79 -7.89
C ASP A 408 18.77 21.02 -6.92
N GLY A 409 17.98 20.00 -6.64
CA GLY A 409 16.80 20.06 -5.79
C GLY A 409 15.61 20.82 -6.39
N THR A 410 15.73 21.36 -7.61
CA THR A 410 14.64 22.12 -8.27
C THR A 410 13.88 21.29 -9.31
N THR A 411 14.53 20.28 -9.85
CA THR A 411 13.98 19.38 -10.87
C THR A 411 14.27 17.92 -10.54
N LYS A 412 13.56 17.01 -11.22
CA LYS A 412 13.83 15.57 -11.14
C LYS A 412 15.27 15.28 -11.57
N PRO A 413 16.06 14.52 -10.78
CA PRO A 413 17.40 14.11 -11.17
C PRO A 413 17.40 13.15 -12.37
N GLY A 414 18.55 12.98 -13.00
CA GLY A 414 18.71 12.11 -14.18
C GLY A 414 18.52 10.61 -13.87
N ASP A 415 18.89 10.20 -12.66
CA ASP A 415 18.75 8.82 -12.17
C ASP A 415 17.74 8.77 -11.03
N THR A 416 16.75 7.86 -11.14
CA THR A 416 15.73 7.60 -10.14
C THR A 416 15.47 6.10 -9.99
N GLY A 417 15.04 5.70 -8.81
CA GLY A 417 14.46 4.39 -8.54
C GLY A 417 12.95 4.48 -8.41
N GLU A 418 12.26 3.35 -8.51
CA GLU A 418 10.85 3.23 -8.18
C GLU A 418 10.58 2.00 -7.31
N THR A 419 9.57 2.08 -6.46
CA THR A 419 9.09 0.91 -5.69
C THR A 419 8.28 -0.01 -6.58
N PRO A 420 8.10 -1.30 -6.20
CA PRO A 420 6.99 -2.10 -6.70
C PRO A 420 5.67 -1.37 -6.46
N GLU A 421 4.67 -1.69 -7.29
CA GLU A 421 3.31 -1.21 -7.06
C GLU A 421 2.73 -1.85 -5.79
N ASP A 422 2.15 -1.02 -4.91
CA ASP A 422 1.24 -1.47 -3.88
C ASP A 422 -0.19 -1.10 -4.27
N LYS A 423 -1.17 -1.93 -3.89
CA LYS A 423 -2.54 -1.77 -4.36
C LYS A 423 -3.58 -2.18 -3.33
N VAL A 424 -4.75 -1.60 -3.49
CA VAL A 424 -5.98 -1.94 -2.77
C VAL A 424 -7.08 -2.28 -3.75
N ILE A 425 -8.13 -2.93 -3.27
CA ILE A 425 -9.26 -3.34 -4.08
C ILE A 425 -10.59 -3.01 -3.40
N VAL A 426 -11.56 -2.55 -4.18
CA VAL A 426 -12.92 -2.23 -3.72
C VAL A 426 -13.93 -3.11 -4.45
N PHE A 427 -14.87 -3.70 -3.72
CA PHE A 427 -15.96 -4.50 -4.27
C PHE A 427 -17.29 -3.78 -4.18
N THR A 428 -18.23 -4.22 -5.01
CA THR A 428 -19.64 -3.86 -4.96
C THR A 428 -20.48 -5.03 -5.48
N TYR A 429 -21.76 -5.11 -5.12
CA TYR A 429 -22.58 -6.30 -5.32
C TYR A 429 -23.88 -5.99 -6.04
N GLU A 430 -24.51 -7.03 -6.62
CA GLU A 430 -25.84 -6.97 -7.20
C GLU A 430 -26.82 -7.76 -6.32
N LEU A 431 -27.99 -7.19 -6.05
CA LEU A 431 -29.10 -7.88 -5.40
C LEU A 431 -30.15 -8.23 -6.44
N ASP A 432 -30.28 -9.53 -6.72
CA ASP A 432 -31.34 -10.11 -7.53
C ASP A 432 -32.51 -10.54 -6.63
N THR A 433 -33.70 -10.01 -6.88
CA THR A 433 -34.89 -10.36 -6.12
C THR A 433 -35.93 -10.99 -7.03
N THR A 434 -36.32 -12.24 -6.72
CA THR A 434 -37.37 -12.94 -7.45
C THR A 434 -38.66 -12.97 -6.62
N LYS A 435 -39.74 -12.45 -7.19
CA LYS A 435 -41.07 -12.48 -6.59
C LYS A 435 -41.76 -13.79 -6.92
N VAL A 436 -42.23 -14.52 -5.89
CA VAL A 436 -42.80 -15.87 -6.01
C VAL A 436 -44.12 -16.03 -5.28
N ASP A 437 -44.92 -17.05 -5.65
CA ASP A 437 -46.09 -17.50 -4.92
C ASP A 437 -45.67 -18.18 -3.61
N GLY A 438 -46.31 -17.86 -2.49
CA GLY A 438 -45.95 -18.36 -1.17
C GLY A 438 -46.27 -19.84 -0.92
N ILE A 439 -47.07 -20.49 -1.78
CA ILE A 439 -47.39 -21.90 -1.72
C ILE A 439 -46.55 -22.68 -2.74
N ASP A 440 -46.44 -22.14 -3.96
CA ASP A 440 -45.66 -22.69 -5.06
C ASP A 440 -44.57 -21.70 -5.48
N ASN A 441 -43.39 -21.83 -4.89
CA ASN A 441 -42.26 -20.91 -5.14
C ASN A 441 -41.65 -21.02 -6.55
N THR A 442 -42.07 -22.02 -7.35
CA THR A 442 -41.69 -22.11 -8.76
C THR A 442 -42.47 -21.11 -9.60
N LYS A 443 -43.64 -20.70 -9.14
CA LYS A 443 -44.50 -19.73 -9.80
C LYS A 443 -43.97 -18.32 -9.56
N LYS A 444 -43.55 -17.67 -10.64
CA LYS A 444 -43.06 -16.27 -10.64
C LYS A 444 -44.24 -15.30 -10.69
N LEU A 445 -44.08 -14.14 -10.03
CA LEU A 445 -45.13 -13.14 -9.90
C LEU A 445 -44.64 -11.79 -10.47
N GLU A 446 -45.30 -11.34 -11.54
CA GLU A 446 -44.99 -10.05 -12.17
C GLU A 446 -45.75 -8.89 -11.53
N ASN A 447 -45.32 -7.64 -11.82
CA ASN A 447 -46.00 -6.38 -11.44
C ASN A 447 -46.11 -6.17 -9.91
N ALA A 448 -45.24 -6.79 -9.09
CA ALA A 448 -45.05 -6.37 -7.73
C ALA A 448 -44.16 -5.10 -7.71
N GLU A 449 -44.52 -4.12 -6.90
CA GLU A 449 -43.74 -2.89 -6.77
C GLU A 449 -43.09 -2.80 -5.41
N PHE A 450 -41.77 -2.47 -5.40
CA PHE A 450 -40.97 -2.36 -4.19
C PHE A 450 -40.18 -1.04 -4.15
N LYS A 451 -39.81 -0.64 -2.93
CA LYS A 451 -38.76 0.34 -2.67
C LYS A 451 -37.69 -0.30 -1.80
N LEU A 452 -36.42 -0.16 -2.20
CA LEU A 452 -35.27 -0.55 -1.38
C LEU A 452 -34.83 0.65 -0.57
N TYR A 453 -34.57 0.45 0.73
CA TYR A 453 -33.96 1.46 1.58
C TYR A 453 -32.92 0.86 2.51
N ARG A 454 -31.99 1.70 2.98
CA ARG A 454 -31.06 1.42 4.09
C ARG A 454 -31.37 2.36 5.25
N MET A 455 -30.83 2.07 6.44
CA MET A 455 -30.92 2.95 7.59
C MET A 455 -29.61 3.72 7.77
N ASN A 456 -29.69 5.05 7.80
CA ASN A 456 -28.60 5.93 8.22
C ASN A 456 -29.01 6.53 9.59
N GLY A 457 -28.49 5.91 10.65
CA GLY A 457 -29.00 6.16 12.00
C GLY A 457 -30.48 5.82 12.11
N SER A 458 -31.33 6.81 12.34
CA SER A 458 -32.80 6.66 12.40
C SER A 458 -33.50 7.03 11.08
N THR A 459 -32.77 7.51 10.08
CA THR A 459 -33.33 7.97 8.80
C THR A 459 -33.32 6.85 7.77
N LYS A 460 -34.45 6.68 7.07
CA LYS A 460 -34.52 5.80 5.89
C LYS A 460 -33.93 6.54 4.68
N GLU A 461 -32.97 5.92 4.02
CA GLU A 461 -32.43 6.35 2.75
C GLU A 461 -32.86 5.36 1.67
N TYR A 462 -33.70 5.83 0.75
CA TYR A 462 -34.25 5.05 -0.36
C TYR A 462 -33.33 5.12 -1.57
N VAL A 463 -33.16 4.00 -2.27
CA VAL A 463 -32.32 3.91 -3.46
C VAL A 463 -32.95 4.61 -4.66
N LYS A 464 -32.11 5.30 -5.41
CA LYS A 464 -32.36 5.70 -6.81
C LYS A 464 -31.48 4.86 -7.70
N VAL A 465 -32.06 4.26 -8.74
CA VAL A 465 -31.29 3.54 -9.75
C VAL A 465 -31.51 4.17 -11.12
N ASP A 466 -30.50 4.02 -11.98
CA ASP A 466 -30.57 4.41 -13.38
C ASP A 466 -31.35 3.40 -14.25
N THR A 467 -31.33 3.59 -15.56
CA THR A 467 -32.01 2.70 -16.53
C THR A 467 -31.44 1.29 -16.57
N ASP A 468 -30.19 1.09 -16.14
CA ASP A 468 -29.51 -0.19 -16.08
C ASP A 468 -29.64 -0.85 -14.71
N SER A 469 -30.47 -0.29 -13.82
CA SER A 469 -30.66 -0.72 -12.42
C SER A 469 -29.44 -0.51 -11.53
N LYS A 470 -28.47 0.30 -11.94
CA LYS A 470 -27.31 0.67 -11.12
C LYS A 470 -27.68 1.79 -10.14
N VAL A 471 -27.13 1.71 -8.92
CA VAL A 471 -27.30 2.76 -7.91
C VAL A 471 -26.83 4.11 -8.48
N ALA A 472 -27.75 5.08 -8.50
CA ALA A 472 -27.52 6.46 -8.93
C ALA A 472 -27.55 7.45 -7.75
N GLY A 473 -27.82 6.96 -6.55
CA GLY A 473 -27.84 7.73 -5.32
C GLY A 473 -28.90 7.29 -4.33
N TRP A 474 -28.99 8.02 -3.23
CA TRP A 474 -29.91 7.77 -2.13
C TRP A 474 -30.74 9.02 -1.82
N THR A 475 -31.96 8.86 -1.27
CA THR A 475 -32.85 9.96 -0.88
C THR A 475 -33.61 9.60 0.39
N ASP A 476 -33.83 10.56 1.27
CA ASP A 476 -34.68 10.41 2.46
C ASP A 476 -36.18 10.47 2.15
N THR A 477 -36.54 10.88 0.94
CA THR A 477 -37.90 11.07 0.48
C THR A 477 -38.38 9.87 -0.33
N ALA A 478 -39.28 9.06 0.23
CA ALA A 478 -39.81 7.87 -0.43
C ALA A 478 -40.44 8.14 -1.80
N ALA A 479 -41.00 9.33 -2.03
CA ALA A 479 -41.61 9.71 -3.31
C ALA A 479 -40.59 9.84 -4.44
N ASP A 480 -39.35 10.23 -4.12
CA ASP A 480 -38.24 10.43 -5.07
C ASP A 480 -37.47 9.15 -5.35
N ALA A 481 -37.73 8.08 -4.61
CA ALA A 481 -37.08 6.78 -4.76
C ALA A 481 -37.54 6.07 -6.04
N THR A 482 -36.66 5.29 -6.65
CA THR A 482 -37.01 4.41 -7.76
C THR A 482 -37.99 3.32 -7.29
N THR A 483 -39.05 3.09 -8.06
CA THR A 483 -39.94 1.94 -7.86
C THR A 483 -39.38 0.76 -8.63
N LEU A 484 -39.01 -0.30 -7.92
CA LEU A 484 -38.51 -1.56 -8.45
C LEU A 484 -39.71 -2.46 -8.77
N ILE A 485 -39.84 -2.93 -10.01
CA ILE A 485 -41.04 -3.65 -10.48
C ILE A 485 -40.60 -5.04 -10.95
N SER A 486 -41.25 -6.10 -10.42
CA SER A 486 -41.00 -7.46 -10.88
C SER A 486 -41.48 -7.67 -12.31
N ASP A 487 -40.62 -8.21 -13.16
CA ASP A 487 -40.89 -8.53 -14.58
C ASP A 487 -41.72 -9.83 -14.73
N THR A 488 -41.86 -10.31 -15.95
CA THR A 488 -42.58 -11.57 -16.26
C THR A 488 -41.95 -12.80 -15.66
N ASN A 489 -40.65 -12.76 -15.31
CA ASN A 489 -39.91 -13.79 -14.60
C ASN A 489 -39.98 -13.57 -13.08
N GLY A 490 -40.71 -12.57 -12.60
CA GLY A 490 -40.75 -12.18 -11.21
C GLY A 490 -39.51 -11.44 -10.74
N LEU A 491 -38.56 -11.08 -11.63
CA LEU A 491 -37.26 -10.54 -11.29
C LEU A 491 -37.29 -9.00 -11.27
N PHE A 492 -36.62 -8.42 -10.27
CA PHE A 492 -36.09 -7.08 -10.28
C PHE A 492 -34.74 -7.07 -9.57
N LYS A 493 -33.89 -6.09 -9.87
CA LYS A 493 -32.53 -6.03 -9.36
C LYS A 493 -32.05 -4.64 -9.00
N VAL A 494 -31.03 -4.58 -8.16
CA VAL A 494 -30.28 -3.37 -7.83
C VAL A 494 -28.80 -3.69 -7.90
N ILE A 495 -28.07 -2.95 -8.71
CA ILE A 495 -26.65 -3.16 -9.01
C ILE A 495 -25.83 -2.08 -8.31
N GLY A 496 -24.74 -2.49 -7.66
CA GLY A 496 -23.81 -1.55 -7.03
C GLY A 496 -24.14 -1.28 -5.56
N LEU A 497 -24.47 -2.33 -4.82
CA LEU A 497 -24.68 -2.29 -3.38
C LEU A 497 -23.42 -2.71 -2.62
N ASP A 498 -23.23 -2.12 -1.45
CA ASP A 498 -22.29 -2.54 -0.42
C ASP A 498 -22.77 -3.81 0.29
N ASP A 499 -21.92 -4.46 1.10
CA ASP A 499 -22.43 -5.38 2.09
C ASP A 499 -23.15 -4.57 3.20
N GLY A 500 -24.10 -5.20 3.87
CA GLY A 500 -24.87 -4.51 4.91
C GLY A 500 -26.34 -4.92 4.95
N THR A 501 -27.14 -4.09 5.65
CA THR A 501 -28.56 -4.36 5.87
C THR A 501 -29.41 -3.37 5.07
N TYR A 502 -30.27 -3.94 4.25
CA TYR A 502 -31.26 -3.24 3.43
C TYR A 502 -32.66 -3.72 3.76
N TYR A 503 -33.66 -3.00 3.28
CA TYR A 503 -35.07 -3.31 3.49
C TYR A 503 -35.84 -3.15 2.20
N LEU A 504 -36.59 -4.19 1.80
CA LEU A 504 -37.51 -4.16 0.66
C LEU A 504 -38.93 -3.95 1.15
N GLU A 505 -39.47 -2.75 0.93
CA GLU A 505 -40.84 -2.38 1.25
C GLU A 505 -41.71 -2.60 0.03
N GLU A 506 -42.65 -3.55 0.08
CA GLU A 506 -43.62 -3.77 -0.99
C GLU A 506 -44.63 -2.60 -0.99
N THR A 507 -44.72 -1.87 -2.07
CA THR A 507 -45.68 -0.76 -2.21
C THR A 507 -46.98 -1.24 -2.85
N LYS A 508 -46.90 -2.27 -3.76
CA LYS A 508 -48.05 -2.89 -4.41
C LYS A 508 -47.79 -4.37 -4.65
N ALA A 509 -48.73 -5.21 -4.23
CA ALA A 509 -48.68 -6.65 -4.47
C ALA A 509 -49.16 -7.01 -5.89
N PRO A 510 -48.74 -8.17 -6.43
CA PRO A 510 -49.31 -8.74 -7.64
C PRO A 510 -50.83 -8.94 -7.53
N SER A 511 -51.53 -8.91 -8.66
CA SER A 511 -52.97 -9.11 -8.68
C SER A 511 -53.39 -10.44 -8.07
N GLY A 512 -54.33 -10.42 -7.10
CA GLY A 512 -54.82 -11.60 -6.39
C GLY A 512 -53.96 -12.04 -5.19
N TYR A 513 -52.96 -11.25 -4.83
CA TYR A 513 -52.08 -11.54 -3.67
C TYR A 513 -52.21 -10.45 -2.61
N ASN A 514 -51.99 -10.83 -1.37
CA ASN A 514 -51.96 -9.91 -0.24
C ASN A 514 -50.59 -9.19 -0.21
N LYS A 515 -50.63 -7.87 -0.03
CA LYS A 515 -49.46 -7.03 0.18
C LYS A 515 -48.75 -7.42 1.47
N LEU A 516 -47.41 -7.43 1.49
CA LEU A 516 -46.60 -7.62 2.70
C LEU A 516 -46.83 -6.48 3.70
N THR A 517 -47.03 -6.84 4.97
CA THR A 517 -47.34 -5.87 6.02
C THR A 517 -46.11 -5.07 6.44
N ASN A 518 -44.95 -5.73 6.47
CA ASN A 518 -43.68 -5.17 6.88
C ASN A 518 -42.66 -5.25 5.74
N ALA A 519 -41.71 -4.33 5.75
CA ALA A 519 -40.55 -4.44 4.87
C ALA A 519 -39.76 -5.73 5.18
N VAL A 520 -39.25 -6.36 4.14
CA VAL A 520 -38.38 -7.55 4.26
C VAL A 520 -36.96 -7.05 4.48
N GLU A 521 -36.38 -7.44 5.62
CA GLU A 521 -34.96 -7.22 5.88
C GLU A 521 -34.12 -8.09 4.98
N VAL A 522 -33.18 -7.48 4.27
CA VAL A 522 -32.19 -8.15 3.39
C VAL A 522 -30.81 -7.85 3.93
N VAL A 523 -30.06 -8.89 4.26
CA VAL A 523 -28.68 -8.74 4.72
C VAL A 523 -27.73 -9.35 3.72
N ILE A 524 -26.91 -8.53 3.07
CA ILE A 524 -25.80 -8.93 2.22
C ILE A 524 -24.56 -9.01 3.10
N THR A 525 -23.82 -10.12 3.05
CA THR A 525 -22.59 -10.32 3.82
C THR A 525 -21.50 -10.83 2.91
N ALA A 526 -20.47 -10.03 2.70
CA ALA A 526 -19.26 -10.42 2.01
C ALA A 526 -18.18 -10.83 3.02
N THR A 527 -17.39 -11.84 2.68
CA THR A 527 -16.17 -12.19 3.43
C THR A 527 -14.97 -11.78 2.60
N THR A 528 -14.37 -10.67 3.00
CA THR A 528 -13.16 -10.09 2.41
C THR A 528 -11.97 -10.33 3.33
N VAL A 529 -10.75 -10.26 2.76
CA VAL A 529 -9.51 -10.26 3.54
C VAL A 529 -9.42 -8.95 4.32
N ASN A 530 -9.18 -9.03 5.64
CA ASN A 530 -9.12 -7.87 6.53
C ASN A 530 -7.95 -7.94 7.54
N ASN A 531 -6.83 -8.57 7.16
CA ASN A 531 -5.67 -8.82 8.02
C ASN A 531 -4.40 -8.08 7.59
N GLN A 532 -4.47 -7.09 6.74
CA GLN A 532 -3.36 -6.27 6.22
C GLN A 532 -2.33 -7.07 5.40
N SER A 533 -2.71 -8.20 4.82
CA SER A 533 -1.78 -9.11 4.12
C SER A 533 -2.34 -9.64 2.80
N TRP A 534 -3.14 -8.85 2.11
CA TRP A 534 -3.61 -9.24 0.79
C TRP A 534 -2.43 -9.35 -0.20
N ASN A 535 -2.42 -10.43 -1.00
CA ASN A 535 -1.32 -10.78 -1.90
C ASN A 535 -1.50 -10.25 -3.33
N SER A 536 -2.45 -9.35 -3.54
CA SER A 536 -2.81 -8.76 -4.84
C SER A 536 -3.51 -9.70 -5.82
N THR A 537 -4.04 -10.84 -5.36
CA THR A 537 -4.90 -11.73 -6.15
C THR A 537 -6.37 -11.43 -5.82
N PRO A 538 -7.22 -10.94 -6.76
CA PRO A 538 -8.61 -10.58 -6.48
C PRO A 538 -9.45 -11.71 -5.88
N ALA A 539 -9.27 -12.95 -6.33
CA ALA A 539 -10.00 -14.12 -5.81
C ALA A 539 -9.67 -14.43 -4.34
N ASP A 540 -8.50 -14.01 -3.83
CA ASP A 540 -8.15 -14.16 -2.43
C ASP A 540 -8.71 -13.01 -1.58
N ALA A 541 -9.06 -11.89 -2.22
CA ALA A 541 -9.60 -10.71 -1.54
C ALA A 541 -11.09 -10.89 -1.16
N LEU A 542 -11.90 -11.50 -2.04
CA LEU A 542 -13.32 -11.79 -1.82
C LEU A 542 -13.53 -13.32 -1.85
N THR A 543 -13.83 -13.93 -0.71
CA THR A 543 -13.90 -15.38 -0.56
C THR A 543 -15.30 -15.95 -0.39
N LYS A 544 -16.27 -15.14 0.08
CA LYS A 544 -17.67 -15.55 0.25
C LYS A 544 -18.60 -14.37 0.02
N LEU A 545 -19.76 -14.65 -0.56
CA LEU A 545 -20.89 -13.75 -0.65
C LEU A 545 -22.13 -14.50 -0.16
N ASN A 546 -22.81 -13.98 0.85
CA ASN A 546 -24.04 -14.55 1.39
C ASN A 546 -25.13 -13.49 1.41
N VAL A 547 -26.38 -13.94 1.35
CA VAL A 547 -27.53 -13.05 1.50
C VAL A 547 -28.64 -13.77 2.26
N THR A 548 -29.38 -13.00 3.09
CA THR A 548 -30.61 -13.49 3.73
C THR A 548 -31.75 -12.50 3.47
N ALA A 549 -32.99 -12.99 3.39
CA ALA A 549 -34.19 -12.18 3.28
C ALA A 549 -35.24 -12.61 4.30
N GLY A 550 -35.62 -11.74 5.24
CA GLY A 550 -36.53 -12.06 6.33
C GLY A 550 -36.05 -13.27 7.16
N GLY A 551 -34.73 -13.42 7.34
CA GLY A 551 -34.10 -14.54 8.03
C GLY A 551 -33.92 -15.83 7.19
N ASN A 552 -34.43 -15.89 5.96
CA ASN A 552 -34.26 -17.03 5.08
C ASN A 552 -33.00 -16.85 4.22
N ALA A 553 -32.21 -17.93 4.07
CA ALA A 553 -31.02 -17.89 3.24
C ALA A 553 -31.37 -17.75 1.74
N GLY A 554 -30.66 -16.85 1.08
CA GLY A 554 -30.56 -16.77 -0.38
C GLY A 554 -29.30 -17.45 -0.90
N THR A 555 -28.90 -17.14 -2.12
CA THR A 555 -27.67 -17.63 -2.76
C THR A 555 -26.78 -16.46 -3.13
N GLY A 556 -25.48 -16.57 -2.84
CA GLY A 556 -24.46 -15.62 -3.26
C GLY A 556 -23.42 -16.29 -4.15
N ASP A 557 -23.04 -15.62 -5.22
CA ASP A 557 -21.99 -16.04 -6.14
C ASP A 557 -20.83 -15.02 -6.10
N VAL A 558 -19.69 -15.46 -5.62
CA VAL A 558 -18.49 -14.62 -5.50
C VAL A 558 -17.95 -14.18 -6.87
N ALA A 559 -18.00 -15.07 -7.86
CA ALA A 559 -17.43 -14.79 -9.17
C ALA A 559 -18.20 -13.69 -9.90
N THR A 560 -19.53 -13.71 -9.80
CA THR A 560 -20.40 -12.71 -10.43
C THR A 560 -20.78 -11.55 -9.52
N GLY A 561 -20.54 -11.68 -8.20
CA GLY A 561 -20.95 -10.67 -7.21
C GLY A 561 -22.47 -10.57 -7.00
N ILE A 562 -23.23 -11.59 -7.44
CA ILE A 562 -24.71 -11.59 -7.40
C ILE A 562 -25.20 -12.28 -6.13
N ALA A 563 -26.03 -11.56 -5.38
CA ALA A 563 -26.76 -12.02 -4.20
C ALA A 563 -28.25 -12.18 -4.58
N SER A 564 -28.76 -13.42 -4.59
CA SER A 564 -30.12 -13.73 -5.06
C SER A 564 -31.04 -14.17 -3.94
N ILE A 565 -32.24 -13.58 -3.89
CA ILE A 565 -33.27 -13.88 -2.89
C ILE A 565 -34.63 -14.13 -3.54
N ASN A 566 -35.51 -14.84 -2.82
CA ASN A 566 -36.91 -14.98 -3.16
C ASN A 566 -37.80 -14.24 -2.14
N ILE A 567 -38.78 -13.48 -2.61
CA ILE A 567 -39.80 -12.84 -1.78
C ILE A 567 -41.18 -13.39 -2.16
N ALA A 568 -41.86 -14.01 -1.20
CA ALA A 568 -43.13 -14.67 -1.42
C ALA A 568 -44.32 -13.79 -1.02
N ASN A 569 -45.42 -13.83 -1.84
CA ASN A 569 -46.73 -13.38 -1.41
C ASN A 569 -47.75 -14.52 -1.39
N ASN A 570 -48.64 -14.46 -0.40
CA ASN A 570 -49.75 -15.40 -0.30
C ASN A 570 -50.99 -14.83 -1.00
N LYS A 571 -51.73 -15.74 -1.65
CA LYS A 571 -53.02 -15.37 -2.23
C LYS A 571 -53.97 -14.84 -1.16
N GLY A 572 -54.70 -13.82 -1.49
CA GLY A 572 -55.84 -13.39 -0.71
C GLY A 572 -56.95 -14.46 -0.74
N SER A 573 -57.38 -14.95 0.45
CA SER A 573 -58.59 -15.70 0.52
C SER A 573 -59.78 -14.74 0.46
N THR A 574 -60.53 -14.76 -0.63
CA THR A 574 -61.88 -14.18 -0.64
C THR A 574 -62.73 -15.00 0.31
N LEU A 575 -63.07 -14.46 1.46
CA LEU A 575 -64.13 -15.07 2.27
C LEU A 575 -65.35 -15.22 1.38
N PRO A 576 -66.02 -16.38 1.34
CA PRO A 576 -67.28 -16.51 0.63
C PRO A 576 -68.21 -15.37 1.09
N SER A 577 -68.75 -14.62 0.14
CA SER A 577 -69.76 -13.64 0.45
C SER A 577 -70.90 -14.28 1.23
N THR A 578 -70.99 -13.99 2.51
CA THR A 578 -72.08 -14.51 3.38
C THR A 578 -73.46 -13.96 2.99
N GLY A 579 -73.52 -13.14 1.94
CA GLY A 579 -74.71 -12.58 1.28
C GLY A 579 -75.17 -13.31 -0.01
N GLY A 580 -74.69 -14.53 -0.28
CA GLY A 580 -75.07 -15.30 -1.45
C GLY A 580 -76.56 -15.78 -1.42
N ILE A 581 -77.01 -16.40 -2.51
CA ILE A 581 -78.36 -16.93 -2.75
C ILE A 581 -79.00 -17.56 -1.52
N GLY A 582 -78.23 -18.19 -0.60
CA GLY A 582 -78.70 -18.76 0.64
C GLY A 582 -79.36 -17.76 1.57
N THR A 583 -78.78 -16.57 1.81
CA THR A 583 -79.35 -15.52 2.64
C THR A 583 -80.64 -14.94 2.05
N THR A 584 -80.68 -14.80 0.73
CA THR A 584 -81.90 -14.37 0.03
C THR A 584 -83.01 -15.41 0.15
N ILE A 585 -82.69 -16.71 0.05
CA ILE A 585 -83.64 -17.82 0.26
C ILE A 585 -84.15 -17.83 1.69
N PHE A 586 -83.30 -17.59 2.70
CA PHE A 586 -83.73 -17.52 4.10
C PHE A 586 -84.62 -16.31 4.35
N TYR A 587 -84.38 -15.16 3.77
CA TYR A 587 -85.28 -14.00 3.92
C TYR A 587 -86.60 -14.20 3.22
N VAL A 588 -86.62 -14.83 1.99
CA VAL A 588 -87.88 -15.16 1.27
C VAL A 588 -88.64 -16.21 2.03
N LEU A 589 -88.07 -17.30 2.44
CA LEU A 589 -88.75 -18.38 3.22
C LEU A 589 -89.21 -17.88 4.57
N GLY A 590 -88.37 -17.16 5.31
CA GLY A 590 -88.74 -16.55 6.59
C GLY A 590 -89.86 -15.53 6.45
N GLY A 591 -89.81 -14.66 5.45
CA GLY A 591 -90.83 -13.73 5.15
C GLY A 591 -92.16 -14.38 4.77
N THR A 592 -92.15 -15.41 3.91
CA THR A 592 -93.38 -16.16 3.55
C THR A 592 -93.95 -16.93 4.75
N LEU A 593 -93.17 -17.48 5.64
CA LEU A 593 -93.64 -18.13 6.89
C LEU A 593 -94.26 -17.12 7.84
N VAL A 594 -93.71 -15.92 7.98
CA VAL A 594 -94.31 -14.87 8.80
C VAL A 594 -95.63 -14.35 8.26
N VAL A 595 -95.70 -14.13 6.93
CA VAL A 595 -96.93 -13.71 6.30
C VAL A 595 -98.00 -14.82 6.33
N GLY A 596 -97.57 -16.08 6.04
CA GLY A 596 -98.46 -17.24 6.10
C GLY A 596 -99.00 -17.51 7.50
N SER A 597 -98.20 -17.38 8.53
CA SER A 597 -98.63 -17.55 9.94
C SER A 597 -99.55 -16.35 10.36
N GLY A 598 -99.27 -15.14 9.90
CA GLY A 598 -100.10 -13.97 10.13
C GLY A 598 -101.50 -14.12 9.48
N ILE A 599 -101.57 -14.62 8.23
CA ILE A 599 -102.82 -14.93 7.58
C ILE A 599 -103.59 -16.06 8.29
N ALA A 600 -102.89 -17.11 8.67
CA ALA A 600 -103.47 -18.25 9.43
C ALA A 600 -104.04 -17.78 10.80
N LEU A 601 -103.36 -16.91 11.54
CA LEU A 601 -103.81 -16.34 12.78
C LEU A 601 -105.06 -15.42 12.58
N VAL A 602 -105.01 -14.59 11.56
CA VAL A 602 -106.18 -13.68 11.22
C VAL A 602 -107.41 -14.50 10.79
N THR A 603 -107.13 -15.57 9.98
CA THR A 603 -108.21 -16.47 9.52
C THR A 603 -108.80 -17.26 10.71
N LYS A 604 -107.98 -17.77 11.59
CA LYS A 604 -108.40 -18.46 12.83
C LYS A 604 -109.20 -17.54 13.76
N LYS A 605 -108.83 -16.28 13.87
CA LYS A 605 -109.52 -15.25 14.67
C LYS A 605 -110.88 -14.80 14.02
N ARG A 606 -111.02 -14.91 12.70
CA ARG A 606 -112.27 -14.63 12.00
C ARG A 606 -113.24 -15.82 12.02
N LEU A 607 -112.74 -17.03 11.94
CA LEU A 607 -113.57 -18.24 12.00
C LEU A 607 -114.07 -18.53 13.43
N GLY A 608 -113.32 -18.15 14.48
CA GLY A 608 -113.80 -18.31 15.87
C GLY A 608 -114.74 -17.24 16.35
N LYS A 609 -115.25 -16.34 15.52
CA LYS A 609 -116.26 -15.29 15.83
C LYS A 609 -117.65 -15.59 15.31
N ASN A 610 -117.95 -16.78 14.73
CA ASN A 610 -119.24 -17.19 14.20
C ASN A 610 -119.84 -18.38 14.95
N GLU A 611 -119.42 -18.61 16.19
CA GLU A 611 -120.18 -19.47 17.11
C GLU A 611 -120.42 -18.72 18.43
N ASP A 612 -121.42 -17.81 18.33
CA ASP A 612 -122.28 -17.41 19.48
C ASP A 612 -123.52 -16.67 18.82
#